data_922555008d4450ca91ee56d65e764174
#
_entry.id   922555008d4450ca91ee56d65e764174
#
_cell.length_a   1.000
_cell.length_b   1.000
_cell.length_c   1.000
_cell.angle_alpha   90.00
_cell.angle_beta   90.00
_cell.angle_gamma   90.00
#
_symmetry.space_group_name_H-M   'P 1'
#
loop_
_entity.id
_entity.type
_entity.pdbx_description
1 polymer ?
#
loop_
_entity_poly.entity_id
_entity_poly.type
_entity_poly.pdbx_seq_one_letter_code
_entity_poly.pdbx_strand_id
1 'polypeptide(L)'
;MIRQFIVLTCLLLAVFPLLADEPEGAWVSLFNGKDLDGWVQRGGKAKYRAEDNQIVGSSVPNTKNSFLCTKKHYADFVLQLEFKVHPELNSGVQIRSHCFDEDKTVEVNGKKIKIRAGVVHGYQVEIDPSKRAWTGGIYDEARRGWLHDLTKNEPARKAFKQNEWNKFRIECRGPSIKTWLNSVPAADLKDSLTASGFIALQVHGVGKKEEPMEVRFRNLRIKEWK
;
A
#
# COMPACT_ATOMS: atom_id res chain seq x y z
N MET A 1 70.28 14.61 -10.60
CA MET A 1 69.19 13.90 -9.84
C MET A 1 67.87 14.52 -10.23
N ILE A 2 67.13 13.87 -11.14
CA ILE A 2 65.82 14.34 -11.61
C ILE A 2 64.77 13.59 -10.78
N ARG A 3 63.97 14.31 -9.96
CA ARG A 3 62.85 13.74 -9.23
C ARG A 3 61.63 13.71 -10.14
N GLN A 4 61.19 12.51 -10.52
CA GLN A 4 59.89 12.31 -11.17
C GLN A 4 58.77 12.41 -10.11
N PHE A 5 57.84 13.35 -10.31
CA PHE A 5 56.58 13.42 -9.59
C PHE A 5 55.56 12.53 -10.29
N ILE A 6 55.09 11.47 -9.62
CA ILE A 6 53.99 10.65 -10.06
C ILE A 6 52.69 11.36 -9.59
N VAL A 7 51.92 11.89 -10.54
CA VAL A 7 50.60 12.43 -10.29
C VAL A 7 49.60 11.26 -10.31
N LEU A 8 49.12 10.87 -9.16
CA LEU A 8 48.07 9.85 -9.01
C LEU A 8 46.72 10.49 -9.29
N THR A 9 46.19 10.30 -10.48
CA THR A 9 44.83 10.76 -10.83
C THR A 9 43.79 9.81 -10.24
N CYS A 10 43.17 10.18 -9.13
CA CYS A 10 42.01 9.47 -8.58
C CYS A 10 40.80 9.68 -9.50
N LEU A 11 40.42 8.64 -10.24
CA LEU A 11 39.19 8.60 -11.00
C LEU A 11 38.01 8.40 -10.01
N LEU A 12 37.33 9.47 -9.68
CA LEU A 12 36.06 9.41 -8.94
C LEU A 12 34.98 8.83 -9.86
N LEU A 13 34.71 7.54 -9.75
CA LEU A 13 33.54 6.91 -10.34
C LEU A 13 32.29 7.48 -9.61
N ALA A 14 31.63 8.41 -10.29
CA ALA A 14 30.31 8.88 -9.87
C ALA A 14 29.31 7.71 -9.98
N VAL A 15 28.95 7.10 -8.87
CA VAL A 15 27.86 6.13 -8.81
C VAL A 15 26.55 6.92 -8.96
N PHE A 16 26.07 7.03 -10.20
CA PHE A 16 24.70 7.51 -10.42
C PHE A 16 23.75 6.47 -9.81
N PRO A 17 22.82 6.87 -8.92
CA PRO A 17 21.78 5.96 -8.50
C PRO A 17 21.01 5.53 -9.74
N LEU A 18 20.91 4.24 -9.96
CA LEU A 18 20.08 3.66 -11.02
C LEU A 18 18.66 4.19 -10.79
N LEU A 19 18.23 5.16 -11.59
CA LEU A 19 16.85 5.66 -11.56
C LEU A 19 15.97 4.45 -11.77
N ALA A 20 15.11 4.16 -10.78
CA ALA A 20 14.12 3.11 -10.91
C ALA A 20 13.34 3.38 -12.21
N ASP A 21 13.21 2.34 -13.05
CA ASP A 21 12.42 2.40 -14.27
C ASP A 21 11.00 2.85 -13.89
N GLU A 22 10.57 4.01 -14.42
CA GLU A 22 9.27 4.60 -14.11
C GLU A 22 8.37 4.58 -15.36
N PRO A 23 7.03 4.40 -15.19
CA PRO A 23 6.11 4.52 -16.30
C PRO A 23 6.24 5.88 -16.98
N GLU A 24 6.12 5.92 -18.29
CA GLU A 24 6.02 7.16 -19.05
C GLU A 24 4.70 7.88 -18.76
N GLY A 25 4.66 9.20 -19.00
CA GLY A 25 3.46 10.03 -18.85
C GLY A 25 3.35 10.78 -17.53
N ALA A 26 2.23 11.47 -17.36
CA ALA A 26 1.97 12.29 -16.19
C ALA A 26 1.39 11.47 -15.03
N TRP A 27 1.65 11.92 -13.81
CA TRP A 27 0.97 11.43 -12.62
C TRP A 27 -0.51 11.81 -12.65
N VAL A 28 -1.39 10.86 -12.39
CA VAL A 28 -2.84 11.07 -12.26
C VAL A 28 -3.21 11.05 -10.78
N SER A 29 -3.91 12.08 -10.30
CA SER A 29 -4.44 12.08 -8.94
C SER A 29 -5.61 11.11 -8.82
N LEU A 30 -5.62 10.28 -7.77
CA LEU A 30 -6.74 9.39 -7.45
C LEU A 30 -7.80 10.07 -6.56
N PHE A 31 -7.51 11.24 -6.03
CA PHE A 31 -8.40 12.02 -5.18
C PHE A 31 -8.45 13.47 -5.67
N ASN A 32 -9.65 14.00 -5.84
CA ASN A 32 -9.87 15.35 -6.36
C ASN A 32 -9.72 16.45 -5.29
N GLY A 33 -9.49 16.09 -4.03
CA GLY A 33 -9.33 17.01 -2.90
C GLY A 33 -10.63 17.52 -2.28
N LYS A 34 -11.79 17.21 -2.85
CA LYS A 34 -13.08 17.82 -2.48
C LYS A 34 -14.10 16.80 -1.95
N ASP A 35 -14.25 15.69 -2.64
CA ASP A 35 -15.25 14.67 -2.36
C ASP A 35 -14.72 13.26 -2.70
N LEU A 36 -15.53 12.25 -2.44
CA LEU A 36 -15.17 10.85 -2.68
C LEU A 36 -15.64 10.32 -4.06
N ASP A 37 -15.86 11.21 -5.03
CA ASP A 37 -16.13 10.79 -6.40
C ASP A 37 -14.99 9.93 -6.94
N GLY A 38 -15.36 8.85 -7.66
CA GLY A 38 -14.39 7.84 -8.12
C GLY A 38 -14.13 6.73 -7.10
N TRP A 39 -14.73 6.81 -5.91
CA TRP A 39 -14.58 5.82 -4.84
C TRP A 39 -15.91 5.18 -4.46
N VAL A 40 -15.86 3.97 -3.88
CA VAL A 40 -17.02 3.25 -3.33
C VAL A 40 -16.59 2.48 -2.09
N GLN A 41 -17.38 2.59 -1.01
CA GLN A 41 -17.11 1.83 0.20
C GLN A 41 -17.60 0.39 0.08
N ARG A 42 -16.79 -0.56 0.56
CA ARG A 42 -17.10 -1.99 0.66
C ARG A 42 -16.70 -2.53 2.04
N GLY A 43 -17.27 -3.69 2.40
CA GLY A 43 -16.98 -4.35 3.67
C GLY A 43 -17.76 -3.75 4.84
N GLY A 44 -17.07 -3.32 5.90
CA GLY A 44 -17.65 -2.82 7.14
C GLY A 44 -18.31 -1.44 7.04
N LYS A 45 -18.49 -0.80 8.20
CA LYS A 45 -19.25 0.45 8.35
C LYS A 45 -18.41 1.64 8.83
N ALA A 46 -17.09 1.62 8.65
CA ALA A 46 -16.25 2.78 8.94
C ALA A 46 -16.76 4.02 8.19
N LYS A 47 -16.51 5.20 8.74
CA LYS A 47 -16.92 6.45 8.13
C LYS A 47 -15.77 7.01 7.31
N TYR A 48 -16.01 7.31 6.02
CA TYR A 48 -15.05 7.99 5.16
C TYR A 48 -15.56 9.37 4.79
N ARG A 49 -14.67 10.36 4.76
CA ARG A 49 -14.97 11.74 4.35
C ARG A 49 -13.77 12.37 3.65
N ALA A 50 -14.05 13.36 2.83
CA ALA A 50 -13.05 14.28 2.32
C ALA A 50 -12.95 15.47 3.28
N GLU A 51 -11.74 15.82 3.69
CA GLU A 51 -11.45 16.92 4.64
C GLU A 51 -10.06 17.47 4.37
N ASP A 52 -9.89 18.75 4.17
CA ASP A 52 -8.59 19.43 4.01
C ASP A 52 -7.68 18.77 2.98
N ASN A 53 -8.21 18.48 1.79
CA ASN A 53 -7.50 17.76 0.73
C ASN A 53 -6.98 16.37 1.14
N GLN A 54 -7.66 15.73 2.07
CA GLN A 54 -7.36 14.38 2.59
C GLN A 54 -8.59 13.49 2.49
N ILE A 55 -8.37 12.19 2.36
CA ILE A 55 -9.38 11.17 2.66
C ILE A 55 -9.16 10.75 4.11
N VAL A 56 -10.19 10.89 4.92
CA VAL A 56 -10.17 10.50 6.33
C VAL A 56 -11.07 9.31 6.54
N GLY A 57 -10.54 8.23 7.06
CA GLY A 57 -11.27 7.05 7.50
C GLY A 57 -11.32 6.98 9.02
N SER A 58 -12.52 6.88 9.59
CA SER A 58 -12.76 6.78 11.04
C SER A 58 -13.35 5.43 11.40
N SER A 59 -12.81 4.79 12.42
CA SER A 59 -13.31 3.51 12.92
C SER A 59 -14.71 3.63 13.51
N VAL A 60 -15.46 2.53 13.47
CA VAL A 60 -16.77 2.37 14.10
C VAL A 60 -16.75 1.06 14.88
N PRO A 61 -17.25 1.05 16.14
CA PRO A 61 -17.29 -0.17 16.95
C PRO A 61 -18.11 -1.29 16.30
N ASN A 62 -17.77 -2.52 16.61
CA ASN A 62 -18.51 -3.73 16.23
C ASN A 62 -18.75 -3.89 14.72
N THR A 63 -17.85 -3.39 13.89
CA THR A 63 -17.88 -3.60 12.44
C THR A 63 -16.62 -4.33 11.95
N LYS A 64 -16.73 -4.96 10.78
CA LYS A 64 -15.60 -5.60 10.09
C LYS A 64 -14.69 -4.54 9.44
N ASN A 65 -13.58 -4.98 8.87
CA ASN A 65 -12.73 -4.16 8.03
C ASN A 65 -13.57 -3.47 6.95
N SER A 66 -13.33 -2.18 6.78
CA SER A 66 -13.97 -1.34 5.77
C SER A 66 -12.93 -0.86 4.78
N PHE A 67 -13.32 -0.74 3.53
CA PHE A 67 -12.43 -0.39 2.43
C PHE A 67 -13.08 0.66 1.55
N LEU A 68 -12.40 1.77 1.33
CA LEU A 68 -12.78 2.76 0.32
C LEU A 68 -12.05 2.42 -0.98
N CYS A 69 -12.76 1.87 -1.96
CA CYS A 69 -12.23 1.27 -3.17
C CYS A 69 -12.36 2.22 -4.36
N THR A 70 -11.36 2.28 -5.23
CA THR A 70 -11.49 2.98 -6.53
C THR A 70 -12.50 2.25 -7.40
N LYS A 71 -13.33 3.01 -8.15
CA LYS A 71 -14.24 2.44 -9.17
C LYS A 71 -13.45 1.84 -10.35
N LYS A 72 -12.32 2.46 -10.71
CA LYS A 72 -11.40 1.95 -11.74
C LYS A 72 -10.50 0.84 -11.19
N HIS A 73 -10.18 -0.14 -12.03
CA HIS A 73 -9.19 -1.18 -11.78
C HIS A 73 -7.84 -0.80 -12.41
N TYR A 74 -6.77 -1.28 -11.80
CA TYR A 74 -5.39 -1.03 -12.20
C TYR A 74 -4.62 -2.34 -12.26
N ALA A 75 -3.75 -2.48 -13.28
CA ALA A 75 -2.90 -3.64 -13.50
C ALA A 75 -1.43 -3.35 -13.12
N ASP A 76 -0.71 -2.74 -14.04
CA ASP A 76 0.69 -2.37 -13.87
C ASP A 76 0.79 -0.87 -13.60
N PHE A 77 1.36 -0.51 -12.46
CA PHE A 77 1.38 0.89 -12.02
C PHE A 77 2.47 1.17 -10.98
N VAL A 78 2.76 2.46 -10.84
CA VAL A 78 3.42 3.03 -9.66
C VAL A 78 2.41 3.88 -8.92
N LEU A 79 2.14 3.57 -7.66
CA LEU A 79 1.27 4.33 -6.76
C LEU A 79 2.13 5.05 -5.72
N GLN A 80 1.86 6.31 -5.49
CA GLN A 80 2.42 7.07 -4.37
C GLN A 80 1.29 7.68 -3.56
N LEU A 81 1.44 7.65 -2.25
CA LEU A 81 0.52 8.29 -1.31
C LEU A 81 1.24 8.61 0.00
N GLU A 82 0.65 9.49 0.78
CA GLU A 82 1.03 9.72 2.16
C GLU A 82 -0.10 9.32 3.10
N PHE A 83 0.25 8.77 4.26
CA PHE A 83 -0.73 8.40 5.27
C PHE A 83 -0.24 8.78 6.67
N LYS A 84 -1.22 9.03 7.55
CA LYS A 84 -1.02 9.20 9.00
C LYS A 84 -2.10 8.39 9.70
N VAL A 85 -1.72 7.58 10.67
CA VAL A 85 -2.63 6.64 11.34
C VAL A 85 -2.56 6.76 12.84
N HIS A 86 -3.70 6.58 13.51
CA HIS A 86 -3.77 6.49 14.96
C HIS A 86 -2.91 5.31 15.49
N PRO A 87 -2.15 5.46 16.60
CA PRO A 87 -1.24 4.43 17.11
C PRO A 87 -1.84 3.05 17.36
N GLU A 88 -3.13 2.98 17.62
CA GLU A 88 -3.85 1.73 17.90
C GLU A 88 -4.74 1.25 16.75
N LEU A 89 -4.72 1.93 15.61
CA LEU A 89 -5.52 1.55 14.44
C LEU A 89 -4.64 0.88 13.40
N ASN A 90 -4.86 -0.41 13.13
CA ASN A 90 -4.31 -1.05 11.94
C ASN A 90 -5.03 -0.53 10.69
N SER A 91 -4.32 -0.48 9.57
CA SER A 91 -4.82 -0.05 8.27
C SER A 91 -4.04 -0.73 7.15
N GLY A 92 -4.29 -0.34 5.91
CA GLY A 92 -3.58 -0.86 4.74
C GLY A 92 -4.06 -0.23 3.44
N VAL A 93 -3.29 -0.46 2.40
CA VAL A 93 -3.61 -0.09 1.03
C VAL A 93 -3.79 -1.37 0.21
N GLN A 94 -5.02 -1.65 -0.20
CA GLN A 94 -5.31 -2.75 -1.11
C GLN A 94 -4.84 -2.40 -2.52
N ILE A 95 -4.25 -3.36 -3.21
CA ILE A 95 -3.81 -3.25 -4.60
C ILE A 95 -4.24 -4.49 -5.39
N ARG A 96 -4.64 -4.32 -6.64
CA ARG A 96 -5.11 -5.41 -7.49
C ARG A 96 -6.13 -6.31 -6.78
N SER A 97 -7.02 -5.70 -5.98
CA SER A 97 -7.96 -6.41 -5.12
C SER A 97 -9.35 -6.44 -5.71
N HIS A 98 -10.19 -7.33 -5.20
CA HIS A 98 -11.54 -7.58 -5.68
C HIS A 98 -12.55 -7.68 -4.53
N CYS A 99 -13.83 -7.55 -4.90
CA CYS A 99 -14.97 -7.81 -4.03
C CYS A 99 -16.08 -8.38 -4.91
N PHE A 100 -16.50 -9.60 -4.66
CA PHE A 100 -17.54 -10.26 -5.45
C PHE A 100 -18.92 -9.91 -4.92
N ASP A 101 -19.89 -9.77 -5.81
CA ASP A 101 -21.29 -9.53 -5.44
C ASP A 101 -22.01 -10.84 -5.05
N GLU A 102 -21.40 -12.01 -5.35
CA GLU A 102 -21.87 -13.35 -5.01
C GLU A 102 -20.75 -14.18 -4.39
N ASP A 103 -21.13 -15.22 -3.62
CA ASP A 103 -20.15 -16.19 -3.10
C ASP A 103 -19.42 -16.86 -4.27
N LYS A 104 -18.08 -16.80 -4.25
CA LYS A 104 -17.25 -17.46 -5.26
C LYS A 104 -16.18 -18.33 -4.63
N THR A 105 -15.85 -19.42 -5.30
CA THR A 105 -14.68 -20.23 -4.96
C THR A 105 -13.56 -19.87 -5.93
N VAL A 106 -12.43 -19.44 -5.37
CA VAL A 106 -11.20 -19.18 -6.13
C VAL A 106 -10.18 -20.27 -5.83
N GLU A 107 -9.41 -20.64 -6.84
CA GLU A 107 -8.31 -21.57 -6.65
C GLU A 107 -7.02 -20.80 -6.40
N VAL A 108 -6.32 -21.13 -5.33
CA VAL A 108 -5.09 -20.49 -4.90
C VAL A 108 -4.08 -21.55 -4.52
N ASN A 109 -3.02 -21.70 -5.31
CA ASN A 109 -1.98 -22.71 -5.08
C ASN A 109 -2.56 -24.13 -4.90
N GLY A 110 -3.51 -24.52 -5.75
CA GLY A 110 -4.19 -25.82 -5.70
C GLY A 110 -5.23 -25.96 -4.58
N LYS A 111 -5.45 -24.93 -3.76
CA LYS A 111 -6.47 -24.93 -2.70
C LYS A 111 -7.68 -24.12 -3.12
N LYS A 112 -8.86 -24.65 -2.89
CA LYS A 112 -10.13 -23.95 -3.09
C LYS A 112 -10.45 -23.10 -1.88
N ILE A 113 -10.54 -21.78 -2.06
CA ILE A 113 -10.91 -20.79 -1.03
C ILE A 113 -12.28 -20.22 -1.38
N LYS A 114 -13.23 -20.33 -0.47
CA LYS A 114 -14.54 -19.69 -0.63
C LYS A 114 -14.46 -18.25 -0.17
N ILE A 115 -14.70 -17.32 -1.09
CA ILE A 115 -14.83 -15.88 -0.83
C ILE A 115 -16.32 -15.56 -0.81
N ARG A 116 -16.81 -15.03 0.32
CA ARG A 116 -18.21 -14.64 0.45
C ARG A 116 -18.50 -13.33 -0.29
N ALA A 117 -19.72 -13.15 -0.72
CA ALA A 117 -20.21 -11.89 -1.26
C ALA A 117 -19.88 -10.71 -0.33
N GLY A 118 -19.51 -9.58 -0.89
CA GLY A 118 -19.17 -8.35 -0.18
C GLY A 118 -17.84 -8.36 0.57
N VAL A 119 -17.04 -9.45 0.50
CA VAL A 119 -15.71 -9.54 1.13
C VAL A 119 -14.65 -9.01 0.17
N VAL A 120 -13.96 -7.96 0.59
CA VAL A 120 -12.76 -7.46 -0.11
C VAL A 120 -11.63 -8.45 0.11
N HIS A 121 -10.92 -8.80 -0.97
CA HIS A 121 -9.84 -9.78 -0.96
C HIS A 121 -8.76 -9.42 -1.97
N GLY A 122 -7.52 -9.74 -1.66
CA GLY A 122 -6.37 -9.46 -2.52
C GLY A 122 -5.17 -8.95 -1.76
N TYR A 123 -4.17 -8.43 -2.50
CA TYR A 123 -2.95 -7.95 -1.90
C TYR A 123 -3.19 -6.65 -1.10
N GLN A 124 -2.64 -6.59 0.09
CA GLN A 124 -2.63 -5.42 0.97
C GLN A 124 -1.20 -5.03 1.30
N VAL A 125 -0.86 -3.78 1.03
CA VAL A 125 0.33 -3.16 1.61
C VAL A 125 -0.05 -2.68 3.00
N GLU A 126 0.52 -3.31 4.00
CA GLU A 126 0.15 -3.18 5.40
C GLU A 126 0.51 -1.80 5.98
N ILE A 127 -0.34 -1.28 6.86
CA ILE A 127 -0.07 -0.14 7.75
C ILE A 127 -0.24 -0.64 9.19
N ASP A 128 0.87 -0.95 9.85
CA ASP A 128 0.94 -1.55 11.16
C ASP A 128 1.70 -0.66 12.16
N PRO A 129 0.99 0.19 12.92
CA PRO A 129 1.61 1.07 13.91
C PRO A 129 2.01 0.35 15.19
N SER A 130 1.74 -0.95 15.32
CA SER A 130 2.07 -1.74 16.49
C SER A 130 3.57 -2.01 16.63
N LYS A 131 3.99 -2.57 17.76
CA LYS A 131 5.39 -2.99 18.00
C LYS A 131 5.90 -4.02 17.00
N ARG A 132 5.02 -4.74 16.30
CA ARG A 132 5.37 -5.65 15.22
C ARG A 132 6.03 -4.90 14.06
N ALA A 133 5.60 -3.67 13.76
CA ALA A 133 6.19 -2.75 12.79
C ALA A 133 6.34 -3.35 11.39
N TRP A 134 5.27 -3.93 10.84
CA TRP A 134 5.28 -4.53 9.51
C TRP A 134 4.67 -3.63 8.43
N THR A 135 4.66 -2.31 8.66
CA THR A 135 4.23 -1.31 7.67
C THR A 135 5.05 -1.41 6.39
N GLY A 136 4.38 -1.65 5.28
CA GLY A 136 5.01 -1.87 3.96
C GLY A 136 5.16 -3.34 3.59
N GLY A 137 4.93 -4.29 4.51
CA GLY A 137 4.82 -5.71 4.20
C GLY A 137 3.58 -6.01 3.34
N ILE A 138 3.50 -7.20 2.76
CA ILE A 138 2.39 -7.61 1.89
C ILE A 138 1.60 -8.75 2.55
N TYR A 139 0.33 -8.46 2.80
CA TYR A 139 -0.68 -9.41 3.28
C TYR A 139 -1.66 -9.74 2.14
N ASP A 140 -2.20 -10.93 2.14
CA ASP A 140 -3.22 -11.36 1.16
C ASP A 140 -4.58 -11.46 1.85
N GLU A 141 -5.30 -10.34 1.88
CA GLU A 141 -6.58 -10.17 2.61
C GLU A 141 -7.59 -11.21 2.19
N ALA A 142 -8.19 -11.88 3.18
CA ALA A 142 -9.20 -12.92 3.04
C ALA A 142 -8.81 -14.12 2.15
N ARG A 143 -7.50 -14.33 1.85
CA ARG A 143 -7.01 -15.48 1.06
C ARG A 143 -5.88 -16.25 1.76
N ARG A 144 -4.62 -15.79 1.65
CA ARG A 144 -3.42 -16.57 2.07
C ARG A 144 -2.73 -16.02 3.33
N GLY A 145 -3.11 -14.82 3.80
CA GLY A 145 -2.43 -14.17 4.92
C GLY A 145 -1.10 -13.53 4.49
N TRP A 146 -0.08 -13.60 5.32
CA TRP A 146 1.22 -12.97 5.05
C TRP A 146 1.93 -13.62 3.87
N LEU A 147 2.25 -12.81 2.85
CA LEU A 147 3.06 -13.21 1.70
C LEU A 147 4.51 -12.71 1.85
N HIS A 148 4.69 -11.52 2.41
CA HIS A 148 5.99 -10.92 2.66
C HIS A 148 5.92 -10.08 3.92
N ASP A 149 6.31 -10.64 5.05
CA ASP A 149 6.46 -9.92 6.31
C ASP A 149 7.81 -9.19 6.40
N LEU A 150 7.98 -8.32 7.39
CA LEU A 150 9.20 -7.56 7.57
C LEU A 150 10.08 -8.07 8.73
N THR A 151 9.89 -9.31 9.18
CA THR A 151 10.64 -9.87 10.31
C THR A 151 12.16 -9.73 10.13
N LYS A 152 12.65 -9.92 8.91
CA LYS A 152 14.07 -9.85 8.55
C LYS A 152 14.50 -8.50 7.94
N ASN A 153 13.61 -7.52 7.84
CA ASN A 153 13.89 -6.20 7.26
C ASN A 153 13.85 -5.11 8.33
N GLU A 154 14.87 -5.08 9.18
CA GLU A 154 14.98 -4.11 10.26
C GLU A 154 14.97 -2.64 9.78
N PRO A 155 15.66 -2.25 8.68
CA PRO A 155 15.59 -0.89 8.16
C PRO A 155 14.16 -0.45 7.83
N ALA A 156 13.36 -1.30 7.17
CA ALA A 156 11.97 -0.99 6.85
C ALA A 156 11.10 -0.90 8.11
N ARG A 157 11.30 -1.78 9.08
CA ARG A 157 10.59 -1.74 10.38
C ARG A 157 10.86 -0.46 11.16
N LYS A 158 12.08 0.10 11.06
CA LYS A 158 12.46 1.37 11.68
C LYS A 158 12.05 2.60 10.89
N ALA A 159 11.65 2.45 9.64
CA ALA A 159 11.29 3.57 8.77
C ALA A 159 9.93 4.19 9.10
N PHE A 160 9.04 3.47 9.78
CA PHE A 160 7.73 3.98 10.18
C PHE A 160 7.86 5.07 11.25
N LYS A 161 7.16 6.19 11.03
CA LYS A 161 7.12 7.33 11.93
C LYS A 161 5.75 7.41 12.61
N GLN A 162 5.72 7.14 13.89
CA GLN A 162 4.51 7.16 14.71
C GLN A 162 3.93 8.56 14.80
N ASN A 163 2.61 8.71 14.63
CA ASN A 163 1.89 9.99 14.67
C ASN A 163 2.34 11.05 13.64
N GLU A 164 3.14 10.66 12.64
CA GLU A 164 3.59 11.53 11.56
C GLU A 164 3.05 11.06 10.21
N TRP A 165 3.20 11.94 9.20
CA TRP A 165 2.96 11.55 7.82
C TRP A 165 4.07 10.60 7.35
N ASN A 166 3.65 9.46 6.83
CA ASN A 166 4.51 8.47 6.21
C ASN A 166 4.19 8.40 4.71
N LYS A 167 5.17 8.08 3.90
CA LYS A 167 5.03 7.99 2.44
C LYS A 167 5.19 6.54 1.98
N PHE A 168 4.23 6.07 1.20
CA PHE A 168 4.36 4.86 0.40
C PHE A 168 4.73 5.17 -1.06
N ARG A 169 5.61 4.34 -1.61
CA ARG A 169 5.71 4.04 -3.02
C ARG A 169 5.41 2.55 -3.18
N ILE A 170 4.51 2.22 -4.08
CA ILE A 170 4.08 0.84 -4.39
C ILE A 170 4.19 0.68 -5.89
N GLU A 171 4.90 -0.36 -6.33
CA GLU A 171 5.13 -0.66 -7.73
C GLU A 171 4.61 -2.05 -8.06
N CYS A 172 3.74 -2.15 -9.06
CA CYS A 172 3.21 -3.38 -9.59
C CYS A 172 3.55 -3.46 -11.07
N ARG A 173 4.31 -4.48 -11.49
CA ARG A 173 4.68 -4.70 -12.91
C ARG A 173 4.71 -6.20 -13.20
N GLY A 174 3.77 -6.69 -14.04
CA GLY A 174 3.58 -8.13 -14.20
C GLY A 174 3.41 -8.82 -12.83
N PRO A 175 4.16 -9.87 -12.52
CA PRO A 175 4.08 -10.56 -11.22
C PRO A 175 4.85 -9.85 -10.11
N SER A 176 5.62 -8.78 -10.40
CA SER A 176 6.43 -8.10 -9.40
C SER A 176 5.60 -7.09 -8.61
N ILE A 177 5.69 -7.13 -7.28
CA ILE A 177 5.11 -6.18 -6.34
C ILE A 177 6.22 -5.71 -5.41
N LYS A 178 6.54 -4.42 -5.45
CA LYS A 178 7.58 -3.82 -4.61
C LYS A 178 7.01 -2.66 -3.80
N THR A 179 7.45 -2.51 -2.57
CA THR A 179 7.00 -1.44 -1.68
C THR A 179 8.16 -0.71 -1.04
N TRP A 180 7.98 0.57 -0.81
CA TRP A 180 8.90 1.43 -0.05
C TRP A 180 8.12 2.24 0.97
N LEU A 181 8.65 2.31 2.16
CA LEU A 181 8.17 3.17 3.24
C LEU A 181 9.19 4.26 3.51
N ASN A 182 8.81 5.53 3.37
CA ASN A 182 9.69 6.69 3.56
C ASN A 182 11.02 6.56 2.78
N SER A 183 10.94 6.06 1.54
CA SER A 183 12.05 5.76 0.63
C SER A 183 12.91 4.55 1.02
N VAL A 184 12.60 3.85 2.10
CA VAL A 184 13.28 2.61 2.49
C VAL A 184 12.57 1.41 1.84
N PRO A 185 13.29 0.53 1.10
CA PRO A 185 12.71 -0.69 0.53
C PRO A 185 12.11 -1.58 1.64
N ALA A 186 10.83 -1.96 1.47
CA ALA A 186 10.12 -2.76 2.46
C ALA A 186 9.89 -4.19 1.96
N ALA A 187 9.09 -4.39 0.91
CA ALA A 187 8.84 -5.72 0.35
C ALA A 187 9.24 -5.79 -1.13
N ASP A 188 9.69 -6.98 -1.55
CA ASP A 188 9.92 -7.36 -2.96
C ASP A 188 9.34 -8.77 -3.13
N LEU A 189 8.17 -8.86 -3.75
CA LEU A 189 7.40 -10.08 -3.93
C LEU A 189 7.17 -10.35 -5.41
N LYS A 190 7.24 -11.61 -5.81
CA LYS A 190 6.75 -12.09 -7.11
C LYS A 190 5.54 -12.98 -6.89
N ASP A 191 4.38 -12.53 -7.35
CA ASP A 191 3.12 -13.25 -7.25
C ASP A 191 2.19 -12.87 -8.40
N SER A 192 1.61 -13.86 -9.06
CA SER A 192 0.78 -13.68 -10.26
C SER A 192 -0.69 -13.99 -10.06
N LEU A 193 -1.15 -14.20 -8.81
CA LEU A 193 -2.52 -14.63 -8.54
C LEU A 193 -3.56 -13.62 -9.03
N THR A 194 -3.27 -12.32 -8.90
CA THR A 194 -4.18 -11.27 -9.33
C THR A 194 -3.42 -10.21 -10.14
N ALA A 195 -3.67 -10.16 -11.44
CA ALA A 195 -2.98 -9.26 -12.36
C ALA A 195 -3.53 -7.83 -12.34
N SER A 196 -4.80 -7.63 -11.98
CA SER A 196 -5.46 -6.32 -11.93
C SER A 196 -6.56 -6.31 -10.88
N GLY A 197 -7.00 -5.14 -10.47
CA GLY A 197 -8.10 -4.93 -9.53
C GLY A 197 -8.12 -3.49 -9.03
N PHE A 198 -9.02 -3.20 -8.10
CA PHE A 198 -9.09 -1.87 -7.52
C PHE A 198 -7.93 -1.60 -6.52
N ILE A 199 -7.72 -0.32 -6.23
CA ILE A 199 -6.94 0.16 -5.09
C ILE A 199 -7.94 0.52 -4.00
N ALA A 200 -7.64 0.20 -2.72
CA ALA A 200 -8.51 0.63 -1.64
C ALA A 200 -7.75 1.03 -0.37
N LEU A 201 -8.39 1.88 0.42
CA LEU A 201 -7.90 2.41 1.68
C LEU A 201 -8.67 1.73 2.81
N GLN A 202 -7.97 1.00 3.70
CA GLN A 202 -8.60 0.24 4.75
C GLN A 202 -8.77 1.07 6.03
N VAL A 203 -9.88 0.85 6.72
CA VAL A 203 -10.05 1.07 8.17
C VAL A 203 -10.31 -0.28 8.80
N HIS A 204 -9.37 -0.75 9.61
CA HIS A 204 -9.49 -2.05 10.28
C HIS A 204 -10.58 -2.03 11.35
N GLY A 205 -11.25 -3.16 11.56
CA GLY A 205 -12.23 -3.33 12.63
C GLY A 205 -11.58 -3.25 14.01
N VAL A 206 -12.16 -2.48 14.90
CA VAL A 206 -11.61 -2.16 16.22
C VAL A 206 -12.30 -2.89 17.38
N GLY A 207 -13.16 -3.87 17.05
CA GLY A 207 -13.95 -4.58 18.03
C GLY A 207 -14.92 -3.63 18.78
N LYS A 208 -14.90 -3.66 20.10
CA LYS A 208 -15.80 -2.86 20.95
C LYS A 208 -15.25 -1.47 21.32
N LYS A 209 -14.09 -1.06 20.80
CA LYS A 209 -13.53 0.26 21.11
C LYS A 209 -14.45 1.36 20.59
N GLU A 210 -14.93 2.21 21.50
CA GLU A 210 -15.96 3.23 21.21
C GLU A 210 -15.34 4.53 20.67
N GLU A 211 -14.16 4.90 21.13
CA GLU A 211 -13.48 6.11 20.66
C GLU A 211 -13.06 5.96 19.20
N PRO A 212 -13.50 6.90 18.33
CA PRO A 212 -13.13 6.87 16.92
C PRO A 212 -11.61 7.05 16.74
N MET A 213 -11.00 6.12 16.05
CA MET A 213 -9.61 6.21 15.62
C MET A 213 -9.55 6.52 14.13
N GLU A 214 -8.63 7.38 13.72
CA GLU A 214 -8.55 7.82 12.34
C GLU A 214 -7.29 7.35 11.63
N VAL A 215 -7.45 7.07 10.35
CA VAL A 215 -6.37 7.03 9.37
C VAL A 215 -6.65 8.09 8.30
N ARG A 216 -5.62 8.82 7.92
CA ARG A 216 -5.69 9.93 6.95
C ARG A 216 -4.77 9.63 5.78
N PHE A 217 -5.25 9.93 4.57
CA PHE A 217 -4.51 9.73 3.32
C PHE A 217 -4.52 11.01 2.49
N ARG A 218 -3.38 11.34 1.88
CA ARG A 218 -3.25 12.49 0.97
C ARG A 218 -2.24 12.22 -0.15
N ASN A 219 -2.16 13.10 -1.13
CA ASN A 219 -1.20 13.01 -2.24
C ASN A 219 -1.25 11.68 -2.98
N LEU A 220 -2.48 11.09 -3.10
CA LEU A 220 -2.70 9.84 -3.78
C LEU A 220 -2.58 10.05 -5.29
N ARG A 221 -1.53 9.50 -5.88
CA ARG A 221 -1.27 9.63 -7.32
C ARG A 221 -0.72 8.35 -7.91
N ILE A 222 -1.08 8.11 -9.17
CA ILE A 222 -0.72 6.89 -9.90
C ILE A 222 -0.13 7.22 -11.26
N LYS A 223 0.80 6.38 -11.72
CA LYS A 223 1.22 6.25 -13.11
C LYS A 223 1.02 4.81 -13.55
N GLU A 224 0.39 4.59 -14.69
CA GLU A 224 0.19 3.27 -15.25
C GLU A 224 1.28 2.97 -16.29
N TRP A 225 1.81 1.74 -16.30
CA TRP A 225 2.63 1.24 -17.40
C TRP A 225 1.74 1.03 -18.63
N LYS A 226 2.27 1.38 -19.79
CA LYS A 226 1.63 1.14 -21.10
C LYS A 226 2.04 -0.21 -21.66
#